data_2ece3271f2bfe2027623ad09fd9c5ab2
#
_entry.id   2ece3271f2bfe2027623ad09fd9c5ab2
#
_cell.length_a   1.000
_cell.length_b   1.000
_cell.length_c   1.000
_cell.angle_alpha   90.00
_cell.angle_beta   90.00
_cell.angle_gamma   90.00
#
_symmetry.space_group_name_H-M   'P 1'
#
loop_
_entity.id
_entity.type
_entity.pdbx_description
1 polymer ?
#
loop_
_entity_poly.entity_id
_entity_poly.type
_entity_poly.pdbx_seq_one_letter_code
_entity_poly.pdbx_strand_id
1 'polypeptide(L)'
;MRVQSISRPYIRPHSNGPHVFDRARYHEGTVRELRLPRRQVYVHTAHYVGWLAERNKFSRNYASPFLFKLLRMRLVTPIKVYAHFGGCLVDDMLTMEARAFSMSYFDFEQGHYLKDYCALSRSSPDNILRTRFTWQLYGTMLRLIDERFRRWGGSIRTRGRALAA
;
A
#
# COMPACT_ATOMS: atom_id res chain seq x y z
N MET A 1 27.97 -17.63 -12.65
CA MET A 1 27.54 -16.26 -13.00
C MET A 1 26.72 -15.70 -11.83
N ARG A 2 27.29 -14.77 -11.07
CA ARG A 2 26.60 -14.12 -9.96
C ARG A 2 25.70 -13.02 -10.54
N VAL A 3 24.41 -13.17 -10.39
CA VAL A 3 23.44 -12.08 -10.66
C VAL A 3 23.58 -11.10 -9.50
N GLN A 4 24.20 -9.96 -9.78
CA GLN A 4 24.27 -8.86 -8.82
C GLN A 4 22.86 -8.28 -8.66
N SER A 5 22.32 -8.40 -7.46
CA SER A 5 21.12 -7.69 -7.01
C SER A 5 21.39 -6.19 -7.12
N ILE A 6 20.75 -5.55 -8.09
CA ILE A 6 20.80 -4.09 -8.21
C ILE A 6 19.71 -3.52 -7.27
N SER A 7 19.98 -3.54 -5.98
CA SER A 7 19.31 -2.66 -5.05
C SER A 7 19.80 -1.25 -5.28
N ARG A 8 19.12 -0.48 -6.12
CA ARG A 8 19.37 0.96 -6.20
C ARG A 8 18.93 1.58 -4.88
N PRO A 9 19.80 2.27 -4.14
CA PRO A 9 19.40 2.98 -2.95
C PRO A 9 18.38 4.05 -3.36
N TYR A 10 17.21 4.01 -2.74
CA TYR A 10 16.21 5.07 -2.83
C TYR A 10 16.82 6.32 -2.18
N ILE A 11 17.31 7.25 -3.01
CA ILE A 11 17.77 8.55 -2.54
C ILE A 11 16.52 9.35 -2.19
N ARG A 12 16.33 9.64 -0.91
CA ARG A 12 15.30 10.60 -0.46
C ARG A 12 15.56 11.93 -1.16
N PRO A 13 14.64 12.46 -1.93
CA PRO A 13 14.70 13.88 -2.24
C PRO A 13 14.39 14.63 -0.95
N HIS A 14 15.35 15.37 -0.44
CA HIS A 14 15.09 16.45 0.50
C HIS A 14 14.31 17.53 -0.25
N SER A 15 13.00 17.40 -0.26
CA SER A 15 12.13 18.38 -0.87
C SER A 15 10.91 18.60 0.01
N ASN A 16 10.48 19.84 0.13
CA ASN A 16 9.25 20.29 0.79
C ASN A 16 7.96 19.75 0.12
N GLY A 17 8.03 18.59 -0.54
CA GLY A 17 6.94 17.93 -1.23
C GLY A 17 6.34 16.76 -0.43
N PRO A 18 5.17 16.27 -0.86
CA PRO A 18 4.50 15.15 -0.20
C PRO A 18 5.36 13.88 -0.21
N HIS A 19 5.31 13.13 0.88
CA HIS A 19 5.97 11.83 0.99
C HIS A 19 5.31 10.81 0.05
N VAL A 20 6.11 10.21 -0.83
CA VAL A 20 5.63 9.21 -1.79
C VAL A 20 5.80 7.83 -1.18
N PHE A 21 4.69 7.15 -0.90
CA PHE A 21 4.70 5.77 -0.43
C PHE A 21 4.98 4.78 -1.56
N ASP A 22 4.33 4.96 -2.73
CA ASP A 22 4.55 4.11 -3.90
C ASP A 22 4.11 4.80 -5.19
N ARG A 23 4.74 4.38 -6.30
CA ARG A 23 4.31 4.70 -7.66
C ARG A 23 4.43 3.47 -8.54
N ALA A 24 3.34 3.07 -9.16
CA ALA A 24 3.29 1.93 -10.07
C ALA A 24 4.37 1.98 -11.16
N ARG A 25 4.73 3.18 -11.65
CA ARG A 25 5.79 3.37 -12.65
C ARG A 25 7.18 2.89 -12.19
N TYR A 26 7.43 2.83 -10.88
CA TYR A 26 8.71 2.34 -10.37
C TYR A 26 8.92 0.84 -10.65
N HIS A 27 7.83 0.12 -10.88
CA HIS A 27 7.81 -1.32 -11.13
C HIS A 27 7.77 -1.67 -12.63
N GLU A 28 7.60 -0.69 -13.54
CA GLU A 28 7.44 -0.93 -14.98
C GLU A 28 8.65 -1.63 -15.61
N GLY A 29 9.86 -1.25 -15.20
CA GLY A 29 11.09 -1.88 -15.67
C GLY A 29 11.12 -3.36 -15.34
N THR A 30 10.92 -3.70 -14.07
CA THR A 30 10.92 -5.09 -13.58
C THR A 30 9.80 -5.92 -14.21
N VAL A 31 8.59 -5.36 -14.34
CA VAL A 31 7.46 -6.06 -15.00
C VAL A 31 7.79 -6.39 -16.45
N ARG A 32 8.46 -5.48 -17.17
CA ARG A 32 8.91 -5.69 -18.56
C ARG A 32 9.99 -6.77 -18.64
N GLU A 33 11.01 -6.70 -17.79
CA GLU A 33 12.09 -7.69 -17.73
C GLU A 33 11.56 -9.10 -17.43
N LEU A 34 10.60 -9.20 -16.52
CA LEU A 34 9.95 -10.45 -16.15
C LEU A 34 8.88 -10.91 -17.15
N ARG A 35 8.62 -10.14 -18.22
CA ARG A 35 7.58 -10.39 -19.25
C ARG A 35 6.19 -10.59 -18.65
N LEU A 36 5.86 -9.83 -17.60
CA LEU A 36 4.56 -9.89 -16.92
C LEU A 36 3.55 -8.93 -17.57
N PRO A 37 2.24 -9.17 -17.41
CA PRO A 37 1.22 -8.24 -17.85
C PRO A 37 1.41 -6.87 -17.14
N ARG A 38 1.25 -5.78 -17.89
CA ARG A 38 1.48 -4.40 -17.37
C ARG A 38 0.70 -4.10 -16.10
N ARG A 39 -0.49 -4.66 -15.93
CA ARG A 39 -1.31 -4.49 -14.71
C ARG A 39 -0.61 -4.94 -13.41
N GLN A 40 0.43 -5.77 -13.50
CA GLN A 40 1.15 -6.28 -12.32
C GLN A 40 1.88 -5.18 -11.55
N VAL A 41 2.17 -4.03 -12.17
CA VAL A 41 2.73 -2.86 -11.48
C VAL A 41 1.83 -2.33 -10.35
N TYR A 42 0.53 -2.63 -10.42
CA TYR A 42 -0.46 -2.12 -9.44
C TYR A 42 -0.78 -3.11 -8.33
N VAL A 43 -0.59 -4.42 -8.53
CA VAL A 43 -1.27 -5.44 -7.75
C VAL A 43 -0.95 -5.38 -6.26
N HIS A 44 0.32 -5.34 -5.87
CA HIS A 44 0.69 -5.39 -4.46
C HIS A 44 0.22 -4.16 -3.69
N THR A 45 0.41 -2.94 -4.22
CA THR A 45 -0.03 -1.69 -3.59
C THR A 45 -1.54 -1.52 -3.63
N ALA A 46 -2.21 -2.06 -4.66
CA ALA A 46 -3.66 -1.99 -4.79
C ALA A 46 -4.40 -2.61 -3.59
N HIS A 47 -3.86 -3.64 -2.95
CA HIS A 47 -4.46 -4.22 -1.75
C HIS A 47 -4.52 -3.19 -0.61
N TYR A 48 -3.47 -2.41 -0.42
CA TYR A 48 -3.43 -1.34 0.59
C TYR A 48 -4.32 -0.16 0.22
N VAL A 49 -4.25 0.30 -1.04
CA VAL A 49 -5.11 1.38 -1.57
C VAL A 49 -6.59 1.01 -1.45
N GLY A 50 -6.93 -0.25 -1.73
CA GLY A 50 -8.28 -0.76 -1.55
C GLY A 50 -8.74 -0.71 -0.09
N TRP A 51 -7.88 -1.09 0.85
CA TRP A 51 -8.17 -0.97 2.29
C TRP A 51 -8.42 0.49 2.67
N LEU A 52 -7.56 1.43 2.24
CA LEU A 52 -7.75 2.86 2.49
C LEU A 52 -9.11 3.36 1.96
N ALA A 53 -9.49 2.92 0.76
CA ALA A 53 -10.77 3.29 0.15
C ALA A 53 -11.97 2.70 0.91
N GLU A 54 -11.93 1.40 1.25
CA GLU A 54 -13.02 0.74 1.97
C GLU A 54 -13.21 1.26 3.41
N ARG A 55 -12.14 1.76 4.03
CA ARG A 55 -12.15 2.31 5.40
C ARG A 55 -12.25 3.84 5.43
N ASN A 56 -12.55 4.48 4.29
CA ASN A 56 -12.68 5.94 4.15
C ASN A 56 -11.46 6.69 4.71
N LYS A 57 -10.25 6.20 4.40
CA LYS A 57 -8.98 6.76 4.88
C LYS A 57 -8.37 7.80 3.95
N PHE A 58 -8.99 8.06 2.79
CA PHE A 58 -8.61 9.18 1.93
C PHE A 58 -9.12 10.51 2.48
N SER A 59 -8.32 11.56 2.33
CA SER A 59 -8.73 12.93 2.64
C SER A 59 -9.87 13.36 1.72
N ARG A 60 -10.64 14.39 2.13
CA ARG A 60 -11.82 14.85 1.40
C ARG A 60 -11.52 15.19 -0.08
N ASN A 61 -10.34 15.74 -0.37
CA ASN A 61 -9.95 16.15 -1.72
C ASN A 61 -9.68 14.97 -2.66
N TYR A 62 -9.37 13.80 -2.11
CA TYR A 62 -9.06 12.58 -2.86
C TYR A 62 -10.13 11.49 -2.70
N ALA A 63 -11.11 11.71 -1.83
CA ALA A 63 -12.21 10.77 -1.68
C ALA A 63 -13.03 10.67 -2.98
N SER A 64 -13.29 9.45 -3.43
CA SER A 64 -14.16 9.15 -4.56
C SER A 64 -15.29 8.22 -4.10
N PRO A 65 -16.37 8.80 -3.48
CA PRO A 65 -17.40 8.01 -2.81
C PRO A 65 -18.06 6.98 -3.71
N PHE A 66 -18.31 7.33 -4.97
CA PHE A 66 -18.92 6.44 -5.95
C PHE A 66 -17.98 5.25 -6.28
N LEU A 67 -16.70 5.52 -6.59
CA LEU A 67 -15.73 4.48 -6.90
C LEU A 67 -15.50 3.56 -5.69
N PHE A 68 -15.43 4.13 -4.47
CA PHE A 68 -15.25 3.35 -3.24
C PHE A 68 -16.49 2.50 -2.93
N LYS A 69 -17.69 2.97 -3.24
CA LYS A 69 -18.93 2.17 -3.17
C LYS A 69 -18.86 0.99 -4.12
N LEU A 70 -18.45 1.21 -5.38
CA LEU A 70 -18.30 0.12 -6.35
C LEU A 70 -17.27 -0.92 -5.90
N LEU A 71 -16.17 -0.50 -5.28
CA LEU A 71 -15.18 -1.41 -4.71
C LEU A 71 -15.79 -2.27 -3.59
N ARG A 72 -16.51 -1.67 -2.64
CA ARG A 72 -17.21 -2.41 -1.56
C ARG A 72 -18.21 -3.41 -2.08
N MET A 73 -18.88 -3.09 -3.19
CA MET A 73 -19.82 -3.98 -3.89
C MET A 73 -19.10 -5.03 -4.77
N ARG A 74 -17.77 -5.02 -4.85
CA ARG A 74 -16.96 -5.91 -5.70
C ARG A 74 -17.21 -5.72 -7.22
N LEU A 75 -17.78 -4.60 -7.63
CA LEU A 75 -18.02 -4.26 -9.03
C LEU A 75 -16.77 -3.69 -9.72
N VAL A 76 -15.80 -3.22 -8.96
CA VAL A 76 -14.46 -2.86 -9.42
C VAL A 76 -13.41 -3.47 -8.50
N THR A 77 -12.21 -3.68 -9.04
CA THR A 77 -11.08 -4.18 -8.24
C THR A 77 -10.32 -3.03 -7.57
N PRO A 78 -9.57 -3.28 -6.50
CA PRO A 78 -8.68 -2.29 -5.91
C PRO A 78 -7.59 -1.82 -6.89
N ILE A 79 -7.23 -2.63 -7.89
CA ILE A 79 -6.35 -2.23 -9.00
C ILE A 79 -6.95 -1.04 -9.77
N LYS A 80 -8.26 -1.08 -10.05
CA LYS A 80 -8.96 0.03 -10.71
C LYS A 80 -8.95 1.29 -9.85
N VAL A 81 -9.08 1.15 -8.53
CA VAL A 81 -9.00 2.28 -7.60
C VAL A 81 -7.60 2.89 -7.61
N TYR A 82 -6.55 2.06 -7.53
CA TYR A 82 -5.17 2.57 -7.57
C TYR A 82 -4.83 3.22 -8.92
N ALA A 83 -5.28 2.63 -10.02
CA ALA A 83 -5.12 3.21 -11.37
C ALA A 83 -5.86 4.54 -11.52
N HIS A 84 -7.03 4.73 -10.86
CA HIS A 84 -7.77 6.00 -10.84
C HIS A 84 -6.91 7.14 -10.26
N PHE A 85 -6.05 6.86 -9.29
CA PHE A 85 -5.07 7.80 -8.74
C PHE A 85 -3.75 7.86 -9.54
N GLY A 86 -3.78 7.41 -10.80
CA GLY A 86 -2.58 7.39 -11.66
C GLY A 86 -1.49 6.43 -11.17
N GLY A 87 -1.85 5.44 -10.35
CA GLY A 87 -0.86 4.53 -9.76
C GLY A 87 0.11 5.24 -8.82
N CYS A 88 -0.37 6.23 -8.08
CA CYS A 88 0.41 7.00 -7.13
C CYS A 88 -0.27 6.97 -5.76
N LEU A 89 0.50 6.73 -4.71
CA LEU A 89 0.07 6.84 -3.31
C LEU A 89 1.04 7.78 -2.58
N VAL A 90 0.52 8.92 -2.14
CA VAL A 90 1.27 9.92 -1.38
C VAL A 90 0.52 10.29 -0.10
N ASP A 91 1.24 10.83 0.85
CA ASP A 91 0.74 11.13 2.18
C ASP A 91 -0.38 12.19 2.18
N ASP A 92 -0.33 13.18 1.29
CA ASP A 92 -1.36 14.23 1.15
C ASP A 92 -2.74 13.69 0.72
N MET A 93 -2.77 12.49 0.13
CA MET A 93 -4.02 11.84 -0.24
C MET A 93 -4.78 11.32 0.96
N LEU A 94 -4.15 11.21 2.13
CA LEU A 94 -4.66 10.46 3.27
C LEU A 94 -5.20 11.37 4.37
N THR A 95 -6.12 10.85 5.18
CA THR A 95 -6.45 11.47 6.45
C THR A 95 -5.21 11.49 7.35
N MET A 96 -5.14 12.40 8.32
CA MET A 96 -4.01 12.52 9.24
C MET A 96 -3.71 11.20 9.97
N GLU A 97 -4.74 10.49 10.41
CA GLU A 97 -4.61 9.19 11.06
C GLU A 97 -4.04 8.12 10.11
N ALA A 98 -4.57 8.04 8.88
CA ALA A 98 -4.11 7.09 7.89
C ALA A 98 -2.69 7.40 7.41
N ARG A 99 -2.32 8.68 7.28
CA ARG A 99 -0.96 9.12 7.00
C ARG A 99 0.03 8.60 8.06
N ALA A 100 -0.27 8.83 9.35
CA ALA A 100 0.59 8.39 10.43
C ALA A 100 0.71 6.85 10.49
N PHE A 101 -0.38 6.14 10.27
CA PHE A 101 -0.35 4.68 10.16
C PHE A 101 0.46 4.21 8.95
N SER A 102 0.27 4.82 7.77
CA SER A 102 1.00 4.47 6.56
C SER A 102 2.51 4.64 6.72
N MET A 103 2.94 5.71 7.40
CA MET A 103 4.37 5.93 7.71
C MET A 103 4.96 4.81 8.58
N SER A 104 4.19 4.23 9.49
CA SER A 104 4.68 3.17 10.37
C SER A 104 4.48 1.76 9.81
N TYR A 105 3.53 1.56 8.90
CA TYR A 105 3.16 0.23 8.43
C TYR A 105 3.46 -0.02 6.95
N PHE A 106 3.15 0.94 6.07
CA PHE A 106 3.29 0.77 4.62
C PHE A 106 4.63 1.26 4.09
N ASP A 107 5.27 2.21 4.77
CA ASP A 107 6.57 2.77 4.34
C ASP A 107 7.57 1.67 4.04
N PHE A 108 8.27 1.80 2.91
CA PHE A 108 9.16 0.76 2.40
C PHE A 108 10.34 0.46 3.33
N GLU A 109 10.85 1.48 4.02
CA GLU A 109 12.05 1.34 4.87
C GLU A 109 11.70 0.86 6.29
N GLN A 110 10.57 1.31 6.83
CA GLN A 110 10.22 1.11 8.24
C GLN A 110 9.00 0.23 8.44
N GLY A 111 8.21 0.03 7.39
CA GLY A 111 6.94 -0.66 7.46
C GLY A 111 7.04 -2.18 7.41
N HIS A 112 5.93 -2.81 7.73
CA HIS A 112 5.77 -4.27 7.72
C HIS A 112 4.86 -4.77 6.61
N TYR A 113 4.25 -3.86 5.84
CA TYR A 113 3.27 -4.20 4.82
C TYR A 113 3.79 -5.21 3.80
N LEU A 114 4.97 -4.97 3.26
CA LEU A 114 5.55 -5.85 2.24
C LEU A 114 5.81 -7.24 2.79
N LYS A 115 6.27 -7.34 4.03
CA LYS A 115 6.48 -8.60 4.73
C LYS A 115 5.17 -9.37 4.93
N ASP A 116 4.13 -8.68 5.39
CA ASP A 116 2.80 -9.27 5.57
C ASP A 116 2.20 -9.71 4.23
N TYR A 117 2.34 -8.90 3.18
CA TYR A 117 1.89 -9.24 1.83
C TYR A 117 2.60 -10.48 1.29
N CYS A 118 3.93 -10.54 1.39
CA CYS A 118 4.71 -11.70 0.95
C CYS A 118 4.30 -12.98 1.70
N ALA A 119 4.09 -12.90 3.01
CA ALA A 119 3.67 -14.04 3.81
C ALA A 119 2.31 -14.58 3.38
N LEU A 120 1.32 -13.70 3.16
CA LEU A 120 -0.03 -14.12 2.75
C LEU A 120 -0.12 -14.56 1.29
N SER A 121 0.64 -13.93 0.40
CA SER A 121 0.69 -14.29 -1.01
C SER A 121 1.62 -15.48 -1.31
N ARG A 122 2.33 -15.96 -0.29
CA ARG A 122 3.36 -17.01 -0.44
C ARG A 122 4.41 -16.64 -1.48
N SER A 123 4.78 -15.36 -1.53
CA SER A 123 5.80 -14.81 -2.42
C SER A 123 7.02 -14.36 -1.62
N SER A 124 8.09 -14.03 -2.33
CA SER A 124 9.24 -13.30 -1.78
C SER A 124 9.29 -11.87 -2.30
N PRO A 125 10.05 -10.96 -1.70
CA PRO A 125 10.22 -9.61 -2.22
C PRO A 125 10.65 -9.57 -3.70
N ASP A 126 11.47 -10.52 -4.14
CA ASP A 126 11.94 -10.62 -5.53
C ASP A 126 10.85 -11.09 -6.50
N ASN A 127 9.81 -11.74 -5.99
CA ASN A 127 8.72 -12.34 -6.78
C ASN A 127 7.36 -11.64 -6.58
N ILE A 128 7.31 -10.58 -5.79
CA ILE A 128 6.06 -9.91 -5.40
C ILE A 128 5.21 -9.51 -6.61
N LEU A 129 5.84 -9.07 -7.70
CA LEU A 129 5.17 -8.65 -8.93
C LEU A 129 4.58 -9.82 -9.73
N ARG A 130 4.92 -11.07 -9.40
CA ARG A 130 4.32 -12.27 -10.01
C ARG A 130 3.00 -12.68 -9.36
N THR A 131 2.71 -12.15 -8.16
CA THR A 131 1.47 -12.45 -7.45
C THR A 131 0.27 -11.90 -8.21
N ARG A 132 -0.67 -12.79 -8.56
CA ARG A 132 -1.91 -12.39 -9.22
C ARG A 132 -2.91 -11.87 -8.20
N PHE A 133 -3.71 -10.90 -8.61
CA PHE A 133 -4.85 -10.46 -7.80
C PHE A 133 -5.89 -11.57 -7.68
N THR A 134 -6.36 -11.79 -6.46
CA THR A 134 -7.55 -12.58 -6.15
C THR A 134 -8.37 -11.91 -5.07
N TRP A 135 -9.70 -12.04 -5.11
CA TRP A 135 -10.57 -11.51 -4.06
C TRP A 135 -10.32 -12.18 -2.70
N GLN A 136 -9.89 -13.44 -2.70
CA GLN A 136 -9.56 -14.17 -1.47
C GLN A 136 -8.33 -13.54 -0.80
N LEU A 137 -7.23 -13.33 -1.53
CA LEU A 137 -6.03 -12.68 -0.99
C LEU A 137 -6.35 -11.26 -0.53
N TYR A 138 -7.12 -10.51 -1.34
CA TYR A 138 -7.55 -9.17 -0.98
C TYR A 138 -8.33 -9.15 0.33
N GLY A 139 -9.34 -10.02 0.50
CA GLY A 139 -10.10 -10.11 1.74
C GLY A 139 -9.26 -10.49 2.96
N THR A 140 -8.25 -11.35 2.77
CA THR A 140 -7.31 -11.72 3.84
C THR A 140 -6.40 -10.55 4.20
N MET A 141 -5.89 -9.82 3.20
CA MET A 141 -5.12 -8.59 3.43
C MET A 141 -5.93 -7.52 4.17
N LEU A 142 -7.19 -7.30 3.80
CA LEU A 142 -8.06 -6.35 4.50
C LEU A 142 -8.14 -6.64 6.00
N ARG A 143 -8.41 -7.90 6.37
CA ARG A 143 -8.50 -8.32 7.78
C ARG A 143 -7.18 -8.11 8.53
N LEU A 144 -6.06 -8.46 7.91
CA LEU A 144 -4.74 -8.27 8.51
C LEU A 144 -4.42 -6.79 8.72
N ILE A 145 -4.69 -5.94 7.72
CA ILE A 145 -4.44 -4.50 7.84
C ILE A 145 -5.35 -3.88 8.91
N ASP A 146 -6.63 -4.30 9.00
CA ASP A 146 -7.53 -3.87 10.08
C ASP A 146 -6.98 -4.23 11.47
N GLU A 147 -6.40 -5.43 11.61
CA GLU A 147 -5.77 -5.85 12.87
C GLU A 147 -4.52 -5.02 13.19
N ARG A 148 -3.66 -4.77 12.20
CA ARG A 148 -2.47 -3.91 12.34
C ARG A 148 -2.85 -2.49 12.74
N PHE A 149 -3.86 -1.93 12.09
CA PHE A 149 -4.36 -0.59 12.36
C PHE A 149 -4.92 -0.47 13.79
N ARG A 150 -5.71 -1.44 14.24
CA ARG A 150 -6.26 -1.46 15.61
C ARG A 150 -5.16 -1.56 16.66
N ARG A 151 -4.15 -2.42 16.46
CA ARG A 151 -3.01 -2.56 17.38
C ARG A 151 -2.18 -1.28 17.44
N TRP A 152 -1.93 -0.66 16.29
CA TRP A 152 -1.22 0.61 16.20
C TRP A 152 -1.95 1.73 16.96
N GLY A 153 -3.26 1.90 16.75
CA GLY A 153 -4.08 2.88 17.46
C GLY A 153 -4.15 2.63 18.97
N GLY A 154 -4.13 1.37 19.42
CA GLY A 154 -4.03 1.00 20.82
C GLY A 154 -2.70 1.43 21.45
N SER A 155 -1.59 1.21 20.78
CA SER A 155 -0.24 1.58 21.24
C SER A 155 -0.07 3.08 21.42
N ILE A 156 -0.63 3.90 20.52
CA ILE A 156 -0.57 5.37 20.62
C ILE A 156 -1.34 5.86 21.85
N ARG A 157 -2.53 5.33 22.11
CA ARG A 157 -3.34 5.72 23.28
C ARG A 157 -2.67 5.37 24.59
N THR A 158 -1.99 4.24 24.67
CA THR A 158 -1.24 3.81 25.87
C THR A 158 -0.05 4.72 26.13
N ARG A 159 0.71 5.09 25.08
CA ARG A 159 1.85 6.02 25.19
C ARG A 159 1.40 7.42 25.60
N GLY A 160 0.30 7.93 25.04
CA GLY A 160 -0.26 9.24 25.41
C GLY A 160 -0.69 9.31 26.88
N ARG A 161 -1.21 8.23 27.46
CA ARG A 161 -1.54 8.16 28.90
C ARG A 161 -0.31 8.11 29.81
N ALA A 162 0.75 7.41 29.38
CA ALA A 162 1.99 7.32 30.17
C ALA A 162 2.80 8.61 30.20
N LEU A 163 2.61 9.51 29.22
CA LEU A 163 3.26 10.83 29.17
C LEU A 163 2.46 11.92 29.91
N ALA A 164 1.20 11.66 30.24
CA ALA A 164 0.30 12.58 30.92
C ALA A 164 0.14 12.28 32.43
N ALA A 165 0.82 11.26 32.96
CA ALA A 165 0.89 10.84 34.34
C ALA A 165 2.26 11.16 34.95
#